data_390e36fb8a90ff04aecaf49a2cfe84ed
#
_entry.id   390e36fb8a90ff04aecaf49a2cfe84ed
#
_cell.length_a   1.000
_cell.length_b   1.000
_cell.length_c   1.000
_cell.angle_alpha   90.00
_cell.angle_beta   90.00
_cell.angle_gamma   90.00
#
_symmetry.space_group_name_H-M   'P 1'
#
loop_
_entity.id
_entity.type
_entity.pdbx_description
1 polymer ?
#
loop_
_entity_poly.entity_id
_entity_poly.type
_entity_poly.pdbx_seq_one_letter_code
_entity_poly.pdbx_strand_id
1 'polypeptide(L)' 'MLKPEVIIECCKHFHIALEDVAFVDDRIDVLRKAEEMGITAYHPSSFVE' A
#
# COMPACT_ATOMS: atom_id res chain seq x y z
N MET A 1 6.74 -9.85 4.85
CA MET A 1 5.77 -8.98 4.16
C MET A 1 5.46 -7.75 5.00
N LEU A 2 5.48 -6.56 4.42
CA LEU A 2 5.18 -5.33 5.13
C LEU A 2 3.66 -5.16 5.30
N LYS A 3 3.25 -4.80 6.51
CA LYS A 3 1.85 -4.48 6.77
C LYS A 3 1.60 -3.02 6.40
N PRO A 4 0.35 -2.64 6.04
CA PRO A 4 0.04 -1.24 5.72
C PRO A 4 0.41 -0.27 6.85
N GLU A 5 0.26 -0.68 8.10
CA GLU A 5 0.61 0.16 9.25
C GLU A 5 2.10 0.55 9.23
N VAL A 6 2.96 -0.39 8.85
CA VAL A 6 4.40 -0.14 8.76
C VAL A 6 4.70 0.89 7.68
N ILE A 7 3.99 0.81 6.57
CA ILE A 7 4.15 1.76 5.46
C ILE A 7 3.79 3.17 5.92
N ILE A 8 2.70 3.31 6.66
CA ILE A 8 2.28 4.61 7.18
C ILE A 8 3.34 5.19 8.13
N GLU A 9 3.90 4.35 8.99
CA GLU A 9 4.97 4.79 9.90
C GLU A 9 6.21 5.23 9.13
N CYS A 10 6.58 4.51 8.07
CA CYS A 10 7.69 4.90 7.22
C CYS A 10 7.42 6.25 6.54
N CYS A 11 6.21 6.45 6.04
CA CYS A 11 5.83 7.72 5.41
C CYS A 11 5.97 8.89 6.38
N LYS A 12 5.53 8.71 7.62
CA LYS A 12 5.66 9.74 8.65
C LYS A 12 7.13 10.05 8.94
N HIS A 13 7.93 9.00 9.04
CA HIS A 13 9.35 9.15 9.36
C HIS A 13 10.12 9.87 8.27
N PHE A 14 9.82 9.61 7.01
CA PHE A 14 10.50 10.20 5.87
C PHE A 14 9.75 11.38 5.24
N HIS A 15 8.65 11.81 5.83
CA HIS A 15 7.83 12.93 5.33
C HIS A 15 7.33 12.71 3.90
N ILE A 16 6.92 11.47 3.61
CA ILE A 16 6.38 11.10 2.30
C ILE A 16 4.86 11.11 2.39
N ALA A 17 4.20 11.71 1.41
CA ALA A 17 2.73 11.69 1.35
C ALA A 17 2.25 10.28 1.00
N LEU A 18 1.15 9.83 1.64
CA LEU A 18 0.58 8.51 1.35
C LEU A 18 0.19 8.36 -0.13
N GLU A 19 -0.25 9.44 -0.74
CA GLU A 19 -0.64 9.44 -2.16
C GLU A 19 0.52 9.16 -3.10
N ASP A 20 1.76 9.32 -2.62
CA ASP A 20 2.95 9.05 -3.41
C ASP A 20 3.45 7.61 -3.27
N VAL A 21 2.73 6.79 -2.49
CA VAL A 21 3.12 5.42 -2.21
C VAL A 21 2.12 4.46 -2.85
N ALA A 22 2.64 3.43 -3.50
CA ALA A 22 1.82 2.36 -4.04
C ALA A 22 2.17 1.04 -3.35
N PHE A 23 1.16 0.31 -2.94
CA PHE A 23 1.30 -0.98 -2.28
C PHE A 23 0.87 -2.09 -3.24
N VAL A 24 1.70 -3.09 -3.43
CA VAL A 24 1.41 -4.21 -4.34
C VAL A 24 1.42 -5.51 -3.55
N ASP A 25 0.33 -6.26 -3.62
CA ASP A 25 0.20 -7.54 -2.92
C ASP A 25 -0.82 -8.40 -3.67
N ASP A 26 -0.69 -9.72 -3.56
CA ASP A 26 -1.61 -10.67 -4.17
C ASP A 26 -2.80 -11.02 -3.27
N ARG A 27 -2.84 -10.47 -2.08
CA ARG A 27 -3.88 -10.75 -1.10
C ARG A 27 -4.91 -9.63 -1.07
N ILE A 28 -6.13 -9.95 -1.47
CA ILE A 28 -7.21 -8.95 -1.59
C ILE A 28 -7.55 -8.31 -0.25
N ASP A 29 -7.55 -9.09 0.84
CA ASP A 29 -7.85 -8.56 2.16
C ASP A 29 -6.83 -7.51 2.60
N VAL A 30 -5.56 -7.72 2.28
CA VAL A 30 -4.49 -6.78 2.59
C VAL A 30 -4.63 -5.51 1.74
N LEU A 31 -4.95 -5.67 0.45
CA LEU A 31 -5.15 -4.54 -0.45
C LEU A 31 -6.30 -3.65 -0.01
N ARG A 32 -7.42 -4.26 0.40
CA ARG A 32 -8.57 -3.51 0.89
C ARG A 32 -8.22 -2.72 2.14
N LYS A 33 -7.48 -3.34 3.06
CA LYS A 33 -7.06 -2.67 4.27
C LYS A 33 -6.17 -1.48 3.97
N ALA A 34 -5.24 -1.64 3.02
CA ALA A 34 -4.37 -0.54 2.60
C ALA A 34 -5.19 0.63 2.04
N GLU A 35 -6.17 0.34 1.20
CA GLU A 35 -7.04 1.37 0.64
C GLU A 35 -7.84 2.09 1.71
N GLU A 36 -8.36 1.36 2.71
CA GLU A 36 -9.07 1.95 3.84
C GLU A 36 -8.18 2.92 4.62
N MET A 37 -6.88 2.68 4.62
CA MET A 37 -5.91 3.52 5.31
C MET A 37 -5.39 4.68 4.46
N GLY A 38 -5.91 4.82 3.24
CA GLY A 38 -5.53 5.90 2.34
C GLY A 38 -4.32 5.60 1.46
N ILE A 39 -3.92 4.35 1.37
CA ILE A 39 -2.79 3.94 0.53
C ILE A 39 -3.31 3.40 -0.80
N THR A 40 -2.72 3.82 -1.91
CA THR A 40 -3.06 3.27 -3.22
C THR A 40 -2.53 1.84 -3.29
N ALA A 41 -3.41 0.88 -3.58
CA ALA A 41 -3.05 -0.53 -3.61
C ALA A 41 -3.36 -1.16 -4.97
N TYR A 42 -2.47 -2.02 -5.43
CA TYR A 42 -2.61 -2.72 -6.70
C TYR A 42 -2.40 -4.21 -6.52
N HIS A 43 -3.19 -5.00 -7.24
CA HIS A 43 -2.94 -6.42 -7.34
C HIS A 43 -1.86 -6.65 -8.42
N PRO A 44 -0.95 -7.63 -8.24
CA PRO A 44 0.09 -7.90 -9.25
C PRO A 44 -0.44 -8.12 -10.67
N SER A 45 -1.64 -8.67 -10.81
CA SER A 45 -2.25 -8.88 -12.11
C SER A 45 -2.47 -7.59 -12.90
N SER A 46 -2.46 -6.44 -12.22
CA SER A 46 -2.58 -5.14 -12.89
C SER A 46 -1.36 -4.82 -13.76
N PHE A 47 -0.26 -5.49 -13.54
CA PHE A 47 0.99 -5.28 -14.26
C PHE A 47 1.29 -6.38 -15.28
N VAL A 48 0.40 -7.36 -15.41
CA VAL A 48 0.55 -8.48 -16.33
C VAL A 48 -0.37 -8.27 -17.52
N GLU A 49 0.18 -8.36 -18.70
CA GLU A 49 -0.59 -8.25 -19.93
C GLU A 49 -1.32 -9.54 -20.30
#